data_8fc79746199297dbaabe514568e73790
#
_entry.id   8fc79746199297dbaabe514568e73790
#
_cell.length_a   1.000
_cell.length_b   1.000
_cell.length_c   1.000
_cell.angle_alpha   90.00
_cell.angle_beta   90.00
_cell.angle_gamma   90.00
#
_symmetry.space_group_name_H-M   'P 1'
#
loop_
_entity.id
_entity.type
_entity.pdbx_description
1 polymer ?
#
loop_
_entity_poly.entity_id
_entity_poly.type
_entity_poly.pdbx_seq_one_letter_code
_entity_poly.pdbx_strand_id
1 'polypeptide(L)'
;MNKVVGIALGAGIVYGLVRLLKMQNVSDMSTMKMVNPRIHSINLGGLNFRTEVEVNNPSRDSIRITKPVVTLTSKNKFLTQSDAENKEIIIQPLAVTKIDTIELELSWSTLARLIKNIVTKIPAVITAWKSGNKKNLLAQLGVPMEMYFTTYVNGLFYQSPRSEERR
;
A
#
# COMPACT_ATOMS: atom_id res chain seq x y z
N MET A 1 39.46 34.58 9.14
CA MET A 1 38.25 33.76 8.85
C MET A 1 37.67 33.25 10.16
N ASN A 2 36.46 33.61 10.43
CA ASN A 2 35.88 33.57 11.77
C ASN A 2 35.65 32.14 12.27
N LYS A 3 36.25 31.77 13.39
CA LYS A 3 36.01 30.51 14.12
C LYS A 3 34.51 30.25 14.41
N VAL A 4 33.73 31.33 14.53
CA VAL A 4 32.28 31.30 14.77
C VAL A 4 31.51 30.69 13.60
N VAL A 5 31.93 30.91 12.33
CA VAL A 5 31.27 30.34 11.15
C VAL A 5 31.48 28.82 11.05
N GLY A 6 32.68 28.37 11.45
CA GLY A 6 32.97 26.91 11.46
C GLY A 6 32.15 26.13 12.49
N ILE A 7 31.91 26.75 13.66
CA ILE A 7 31.11 26.15 14.74
C ILE A 7 29.60 26.05 14.32
N ALA A 8 29.08 27.11 13.70
CA ALA A 8 27.69 27.13 13.23
C ALA A 8 27.40 26.08 12.12
N LEU A 9 28.34 25.90 11.19
CA LEU A 9 28.26 24.88 10.14
C LEU A 9 28.36 23.47 10.73
N GLY A 10 29.27 23.24 11.67
CA GLY A 10 29.41 21.95 12.34
C GLY A 10 28.16 21.55 13.13
N ALA A 11 27.59 22.49 13.90
CA ALA A 11 26.37 22.26 14.66
C ALA A 11 25.16 21.97 13.75
N GLY A 12 25.04 22.66 12.62
CA GLY A 12 23.98 22.42 11.64
C GLY A 12 24.05 21.03 11.01
N ILE A 13 25.25 20.55 10.66
CA ILE A 13 25.45 19.20 10.10
C ILE A 13 25.13 18.14 11.15
N VAL A 14 25.60 18.27 12.37
CA VAL A 14 25.33 17.33 13.47
C VAL A 14 23.84 17.28 13.77
N TYR A 15 23.16 18.43 13.85
CA TYR A 15 21.74 18.51 14.07
C TYR A 15 20.94 17.83 12.92
N GLY A 16 21.33 18.06 11.68
CA GLY A 16 20.72 17.42 10.50
C GLY A 16 20.89 15.91 10.51
N LEU A 17 22.08 15.40 10.84
CA LEU A 17 22.36 13.97 10.94
C LEU A 17 21.58 13.31 12.09
N VAL A 18 21.54 13.92 13.27
CA VAL A 18 20.76 13.42 14.42
C VAL A 18 19.27 13.38 14.07
N ARG A 19 18.76 14.40 13.38
CA ARG A 19 17.37 14.41 12.92
C ARG A 19 17.08 13.31 11.91
N LEU A 20 17.97 13.10 10.93
CA LEU A 20 17.84 12.01 9.95
C LEU A 20 17.86 10.63 10.62
N LEU A 21 18.80 10.40 11.54
CA LEU A 21 18.87 9.13 12.29
C LEU A 21 17.62 8.91 13.15
N LYS A 22 17.11 9.97 13.79
CA LYS A 22 15.87 9.90 14.57
C LYS A 22 14.66 9.59 13.70
N MET A 23 14.57 10.16 12.49
CA MET A 23 13.52 9.88 11.53
C MET A 23 13.60 8.44 10.99
N GLN A 24 14.78 7.92 10.71
CA GLN A 24 14.99 6.53 10.33
C GLN A 24 14.54 5.58 11.44
N ASN A 25 14.99 5.78 12.67
CA ASN A 25 14.60 4.94 13.81
C ASN A 25 13.08 4.89 14.02
N VAL A 26 12.40 6.04 13.89
CA VAL A 26 10.94 6.09 14.01
C VAL A 26 10.26 5.36 12.84
N SER A 27 10.79 5.47 11.63
CA SER A 27 10.30 4.74 10.46
C SER A 27 10.49 3.22 10.60
N ASP A 28 11.66 2.80 11.09
CA ASP A 28 11.99 1.37 11.26
C ASP A 28 11.21 0.72 12.42
N MET A 29 10.84 1.50 13.44
CA MET A 29 10.04 1.01 14.56
C MET A 29 8.55 0.92 14.24
N SER A 30 8.05 1.72 13.32
CA SER A 30 6.63 1.68 12.93
C SER A 30 6.35 0.44 12.11
N THR A 31 5.32 -0.31 12.48
CA THR A 31 4.84 -1.44 11.69
C THR A 31 3.63 -1.01 10.86
N MET A 32 3.72 -1.27 9.57
CA MET A 32 2.63 -1.02 8.64
C MET A 32 2.22 -2.33 7.98
N LYS A 33 0.93 -2.61 7.98
CA LYS A 33 0.39 -3.81 7.35
C LYS A 33 -0.88 -3.50 6.57
N MET A 34 -1.05 -4.21 5.46
CA MET A 34 -2.30 -4.20 4.73
C MET A 34 -3.30 -5.09 5.45
N VAL A 35 -4.51 -4.60 5.65
CA VAL A 35 -5.59 -5.30 6.32
C VAL A 35 -6.86 -5.29 5.48
N ASN A 36 -7.70 -6.30 5.67
CA ASN A 36 -9.00 -6.43 5.02
C ASN A 36 -8.98 -6.35 3.47
N PRO A 37 -8.00 -6.97 2.75
CA PRO A 37 -8.06 -7.01 1.30
C PRO A 37 -9.30 -7.80 0.87
N ARG A 38 -10.16 -7.19 0.04
CA ARG A 38 -11.41 -7.82 -0.42
C ARG A 38 -11.82 -7.31 -1.79
N ILE A 39 -12.50 -8.16 -2.54
CA ILE A 39 -13.23 -7.72 -3.72
C ILE A 39 -14.47 -6.99 -3.23
N HIS A 40 -14.62 -5.73 -3.65
CA HIS A 40 -15.78 -4.92 -3.32
C HIS A 40 -16.90 -5.09 -4.32
N SER A 41 -16.59 -5.06 -5.60
CA SER A 41 -17.58 -5.24 -6.67
C SER A 41 -16.97 -5.92 -7.90
N ILE A 42 -17.81 -6.57 -8.67
CA ILE A 42 -17.49 -7.15 -9.98
C ILE A 42 -18.56 -6.68 -10.95
N ASN A 43 -18.14 -6.08 -12.05
CA ASN A 43 -19.02 -5.57 -13.10
C ASN A 43 -18.45 -5.87 -14.49
N LEU A 44 -19.10 -5.37 -15.53
CA LEU A 44 -18.64 -5.57 -16.92
C LEU A 44 -17.31 -4.86 -17.23
N GLY A 45 -16.93 -3.84 -16.46
CA GLY A 45 -15.65 -3.14 -16.62
C GLY A 45 -14.47 -3.88 -15.99
N GLY A 46 -14.72 -4.63 -14.90
CA GLY A 46 -13.65 -5.29 -14.15
C GLY A 46 -14.02 -5.63 -12.71
N LEU A 47 -12.96 -5.75 -11.92
CA LEU A 47 -13.02 -5.99 -10.48
C LEU A 47 -12.58 -4.74 -9.74
N ASN A 48 -13.32 -4.40 -8.68
CA ASN A 48 -12.94 -3.36 -7.75
C ASN A 48 -12.51 -4.02 -6.43
N PHE A 49 -11.30 -3.72 -5.99
CA PHE A 49 -10.72 -4.18 -4.73
C PHE A 49 -10.76 -3.06 -3.71
N ARG A 50 -10.91 -3.41 -2.46
CA ARG A 50 -10.74 -2.51 -1.32
C ARG A 50 -9.79 -3.12 -0.32
N THR A 51 -8.94 -2.28 0.24
CA THR A 51 -8.05 -2.64 1.35
C THR A 51 -7.86 -1.44 2.27
N GLU A 52 -7.32 -1.68 3.44
CA GLU A 52 -6.97 -0.66 4.42
C GLU A 52 -5.50 -0.85 4.78
N VAL A 53 -4.83 0.21 5.20
CA VAL A 53 -3.47 0.12 5.76
C VAL A 53 -3.55 0.50 7.22
N GLU A 54 -3.11 -0.41 8.08
CA GLU A 54 -2.99 -0.18 9.51
C GLU A 54 -1.54 0.21 9.82
N VAL A 55 -1.38 1.32 10.53
CA VAL A 55 -0.09 1.84 10.97
C VAL A 55 -0.05 1.81 12.48
N ASN A 56 0.91 1.09 13.03
CA ASN A 56 1.22 1.10 14.46
C ASN A 56 2.46 1.97 14.70
N ASN A 57 2.30 3.01 15.48
CA ASN A 57 3.39 3.88 15.91
C ASN A 57 3.74 3.61 17.38
N PRO A 58 4.72 2.77 17.69
CA PRO A 58 5.12 2.49 19.05
C PRO A 58 6.02 3.58 19.66
N SER A 59 6.39 4.59 18.90
CA SER A 59 7.24 5.68 19.37
C SER A 59 6.48 6.72 20.18
N ARG A 60 7.22 7.54 20.92
CA ARG A 60 6.67 8.69 21.65
C ARG A 60 6.56 9.95 20.78
N ASP A 61 7.06 9.89 19.56
CA ASP A 61 6.97 10.98 18.58
C ASP A 61 5.86 10.67 17.56
N SER A 62 5.17 11.68 17.07
CA SER A 62 4.24 11.53 15.96
C SER A 62 5.01 11.25 14.67
N ILE A 63 4.43 10.47 13.78
CA ILE A 63 4.94 10.25 12.42
C ILE A 63 3.99 10.83 11.39
N ARG A 64 4.55 11.31 10.30
CA ARG A 64 3.79 11.80 9.14
C ARG A 64 3.95 10.81 8.02
N ILE A 65 2.84 10.40 7.44
CA ILE A 65 2.84 9.53 6.27
C ILE A 65 2.04 10.17 5.16
N THR A 66 2.46 9.95 3.92
CA THR A 66 1.64 10.25 2.76
C THR A 66 0.63 9.13 2.57
N LYS A 67 -0.58 9.42 2.11
CA LYS A 67 -1.59 8.37 1.84
C LYS A 67 -0.95 7.26 1.01
N PRO A 68 -1.00 5.99 1.49
CA PRO A 68 -0.35 4.89 0.79
C PRO A 68 -0.95 4.63 -0.59
N VAL A 69 -0.09 4.34 -1.55
CA VAL A 69 -0.49 3.84 -2.88
C VAL A 69 -0.34 2.34 -2.88
N VAL A 70 -1.45 1.64 -3.04
CA VAL A 70 -1.49 0.17 -3.11
C VAL A 70 -1.32 -0.26 -4.57
N THR A 71 -0.42 -1.21 -4.79
CA THR A 71 -0.15 -1.79 -6.11
C THR A 71 -0.49 -3.26 -6.11
N LEU A 72 -1.18 -3.70 -7.15
CA LEU A 72 -1.52 -5.09 -7.43
C LEU A 72 -0.63 -5.61 -8.56
N THR A 73 -0.02 -6.75 -8.35
CA THR A 73 0.85 -7.43 -9.32
C THR A 73 0.47 -8.89 -9.49
N SER A 74 0.92 -9.52 -10.56
CA SER A 74 0.86 -10.96 -10.77
C SER A 74 2.14 -11.43 -11.44
N LYS A 75 2.82 -12.42 -10.85
CA LYS A 75 4.09 -12.94 -11.37
C LYS A 75 5.07 -11.80 -11.73
N ASN A 76 5.23 -10.85 -10.82
CA ASN A 76 6.04 -9.63 -10.99
C ASN A 76 5.57 -8.67 -12.11
N LYS A 77 4.40 -8.88 -12.72
CA LYS A 77 3.83 -7.96 -13.70
C LYS A 77 2.84 -7.03 -13.01
N PHE A 78 2.97 -5.73 -13.28
CA PHE A 78 2.03 -4.72 -12.83
C PHE A 78 0.63 -4.96 -13.41
N LEU A 79 -0.39 -4.89 -12.57
CA LEU A 79 -1.80 -5.00 -12.96
C LEU A 79 -2.54 -3.68 -12.85
N THR A 80 -2.51 -3.11 -11.67
CA THR A 80 -3.15 -1.83 -11.36
C THR A 80 -2.59 -1.26 -10.06
N GLN A 81 -2.88 -0.01 -9.79
CA GLN A 81 -2.59 0.66 -8.53
C GLN A 81 -3.74 1.58 -8.14
N SER A 82 -3.83 1.92 -6.86
CA SER A 82 -4.74 2.95 -6.37
C SER A 82 -4.29 4.34 -6.80
N ASP A 83 -5.20 5.29 -6.75
CA ASP A 83 -4.87 6.69 -7.01
C ASP A 83 -3.83 7.20 -6.01
N ALA A 84 -2.87 7.95 -6.53
CA ALA A 84 -1.88 8.65 -5.71
C ALA A 84 -2.46 9.98 -5.24
N GLU A 85 -2.68 10.11 -3.94
CA GLU A 85 -3.09 11.36 -3.32
C GLU A 85 -1.95 11.91 -2.46
N ASN A 86 -1.58 13.16 -2.70
CA ASN A 86 -0.61 13.86 -1.85
C ASN A 86 -1.28 14.37 -0.56
N LYS A 87 -1.88 13.44 0.19
CA LYS A 87 -2.53 13.69 1.47
C LYS A 87 -1.63 13.24 2.59
N GLU A 88 -1.21 14.19 3.43
CA GLU A 88 -0.44 13.88 4.63
C GLU A 88 -1.37 13.43 5.76
N ILE A 89 -0.98 12.37 6.46
CA ILE A 89 -1.69 11.77 7.58
C ILE A 89 -0.74 11.76 8.77
N ILE A 90 -1.18 12.29 9.90
CA ILE A 90 -0.39 12.31 11.14
C ILE A 90 -0.84 11.14 12.01
N ILE A 91 0.09 10.25 12.31
CA ILE A 91 -0.10 9.13 13.23
C ILE A 91 0.40 9.56 14.62
N GLN A 92 -0.49 9.56 15.58
CA GLN A 92 -0.18 9.97 16.93
C GLN A 92 0.82 9.03 17.62
N PRO A 93 1.56 9.50 18.63
CA PRO A 93 2.43 8.66 19.43
C PRO A 93 1.66 7.51 20.09
N LEU A 94 2.28 6.34 20.18
CA LEU A 94 1.74 5.13 20.84
C LEU A 94 0.35 4.73 20.33
N ALA A 95 0.02 5.05 19.07
CA ALA A 95 -1.30 4.82 18.48
C ALA A 95 -1.25 3.81 17.33
N VAL A 96 -2.36 3.10 17.18
CA VAL A 96 -2.66 2.30 15.99
C VAL A 96 -3.72 3.07 15.20
N THR A 97 -3.40 3.39 13.96
CA THR A 97 -4.30 4.15 13.07
C THR A 97 -4.59 3.33 11.82
N LYS A 98 -5.86 3.18 11.49
CA LYS A 98 -6.28 2.65 10.19
C LYS A 98 -6.46 3.81 9.22
N ILE A 99 -5.82 3.68 8.07
CA ILE A 99 -5.99 4.61 6.97
C ILE A 99 -7.24 4.20 6.20
N ASP A 100 -7.99 5.23 5.79
CA ASP A 100 -9.23 5.06 5.03
C ASP A 100 -9.10 4.07 3.88
N THR A 101 -10.22 3.48 3.52
CA THR A 101 -10.34 2.50 2.44
C THR A 101 -9.64 2.97 1.17
N ILE A 102 -8.73 2.15 0.70
CA ILE A 102 -8.02 2.33 -0.56
C ILE A 102 -8.69 1.45 -1.62
N GLU A 103 -9.08 2.05 -2.72
CA GLU A 103 -9.74 1.35 -3.82
C GLU A 103 -8.78 1.13 -4.99
N LEU A 104 -8.89 -0.04 -5.64
CA LEU A 104 -8.14 -0.39 -6.84
C LEU A 104 -9.12 -0.96 -7.87
N GLU A 105 -9.02 -0.48 -9.10
CA GLU A 105 -9.79 -1.00 -10.21
C GLU A 105 -8.91 -1.86 -11.12
N LEU A 106 -9.32 -3.09 -11.37
CA LEU A 106 -8.65 -4.02 -12.27
C LEU A 106 -9.57 -4.37 -13.44
N SER A 107 -9.29 -3.80 -14.60
CA SER A 107 -10.10 -4.03 -15.79
C SER A 107 -9.96 -5.45 -16.35
N TRP A 108 -11.03 -5.95 -16.98
CA TRP A 108 -11.00 -7.25 -17.69
C TRP A 108 -9.97 -7.24 -18.81
N SER A 109 -9.73 -6.09 -19.47
CA SER A 109 -8.72 -5.98 -20.52
C SER A 109 -7.30 -6.21 -19.99
N THR A 110 -7.00 -5.74 -18.79
CA THR A 110 -5.71 -6.01 -18.14
C THR A 110 -5.57 -7.49 -17.81
N LEU A 111 -6.62 -8.12 -17.27
CA LEU A 111 -6.62 -9.55 -16.99
C LEU A 111 -6.53 -10.39 -18.26
N ALA A 112 -7.15 -9.97 -19.37
CA ALA A 112 -7.10 -10.68 -20.65
C ALA A 112 -5.69 -10.79 -21.24
N ARG A 113 -4.79 -9.87 -20.89
CA ARG A 113 -3.37 -9.94 -21.29
C ARG A 113 -2.59 -11.03 -20.53
N LEU A 114 -3.11 -11.46 -19.38
CA LEU A 114 -2.44 -12.43 -18.50
C LEU A 114 -3.06 -13.82 -18.60
N ILE A 115 -4.36 -13.88 -18.80
CA ILE A 115 -5.14 -15.12 -18.77
C ILE A 115 -5.70 -15.38 -20.14
N LYS A 116 -5.19 -16.41 -20.77
CA LYS A 116 -5.76 -16.92 -22.03
C LYS A 116 -7.22 -17.33 -21.77
N ASN A 117 -8.14 -16.86 -22.60
CA ASN A 117 -9.57 -17.17 -22.53
C ASN A 117 -10.32 -16.65 -21.27
N ILE A 118 -9.81 -15.58 -20.62
CA ILE A 118 -10.54 -15.03 -19.47
C ILE A 118 -11.94 -14.54 -19.86
N VAL A 119 -12.10 -14.05 -21.08
CA VAL A 119 -13.38 -13.50 -21.58
C VAL A 119 -14.50 -14.53 -21.44
N THR A 120 -14.22 -15.80 -21.66
CA THR A 120 -15.20 -16.89 -21.51
C THR A 120 -15.57 -17.17 -20.06
N LYS A 121 -14.71 -16.78 -19.11
CA LYS A 121 -14.91 -16.98 -17.66
C LYS A 121 -15.66 -15.82 -17.00
N ILE A 122 -15.68 -14.63 -17.63
CA ILE A 122 -16.30 -13.45 -17.04
C ILE A 122 -17.75 -13.66 -16.61
N PRO A 123 -18.65 -14.24 -17.45
CA PRO A 123 -20.04 -14.46 -17.04
C PRO A 123 -20.16 -15.36 -15.81
N ALA A 124 -19.36 -16.42 -15.73
CA ALA A 124 -19.35 -17.34 -14.58
C ALA A 124 -18.88 -16.63 -13.30
N VAL A 125 -17.85 -15.78 -13.38
CA VAL A 125 -17.34 -14.99 -12.26
C VAL A 125 -18.40 -14.00 -11.77
N ILE A 126 -19.08 -13.29 -12.68
CA ILE A 126 -20.15 -12.35 -12.32
C ILE A 126 -21.33 -13.09 -11.67
N THR A 127 -21.70 -14.25 -12.19
CA THR A 127 -22.78 -15.07 -11.64
C THR A 127 -22.44 -15.58 -10.25
N ALA A 128 -21.22 -16.09 -10.05
CA ALA A 128 -20.74 -16.54 -8.74
C ALA A 128 -20.71 -15.38 -7.71
N TRP A 129 -20.35 -14.19 -8.15
CA TRP A 129 -20.39 -13.01 -7.30
C TRP A 129 -21.84 -12.65 -6.87
N LYS A 130 -22.77 -12.61 -7.83
CA LYS A 130 -24.18 -12.28 -7.58
C LYS A 130 -24.87 -13.33 -6.69
N SER A 131 -24.50 -14.60 -6.81
CA SER A 131 -25.05 -15.70 -5.97
C SER A 131 -24.46 -15.74 -4.56
N GLY A 132 -23.57 -14.81 -4.20
CA GLY A 132 -22.92 -14.75 -2.88
C GLY A 132 -21.80 -15.77 -2.67
N ASN A 133 -21.45 -16.57 -3.66
CA ASN A 133 -20.34 -17.52 -3.61
C ASN A 133 -19.00 -16.79 -3.82
N LYS A 134 -18.65 -15.94 -2.83
CA LYS A 134 -17.45 -15.08 -2.90
C LYS A 134 -16.16 -15.81 -2.55
N LYS A 135 -16.27 -16.98 -1.92
CA LYS A 135 -15.11 -17.78 -1.58
C LYS A 135 -14.47 -18.31 -2.87
N ASN A 136 -13.17 -18.06 -3.03
CA ASN A 136 -12.36 -18.54 -4.16
C ASN A 136 -12.60 -17.88 -5.53
N LEU A 137 -13.26 -16.73 -5.64
CA LEU A 137 -13.39 -16.03 -6.93
C LEU A 137 -12.03 -15.76 -7.59
N LEU A 138 -11.04 -15.32 -6.82
CA LEU A 138 -9.69 -15.08 -7.31
C LEU A 138 -8.99 -16.38 -7.70
N ALA A 139 -9.21 -17.45 -6.93
CA ALA A 139 -8.69 -18.79 -7.26
C ALA A 139 -9.29 -19.35 -8.56
N GLN A 140 -10.57 -19.07 -8.83
CA GLN A 140 -11.23 -19.44 -10.10
C GLN A 140 -10.64 -18.70 -11.30
N LEU A 141 -10.13 -17.48 -11.10
CA LEU A 141 -9.40 -16.76 -12.15
C LEU A 141 -8.06 -17.42 -12.47
N GLY A 142 -7.49 -18.19 -11.52
CA GLY A 142 -6.24 -18.91 -11.71
C GLY A 142 -5.01 -18.00 -11.82
N VAL A 143 -5.09 -16.78 -11.28
CA VAL A 143 -4.00 -15.80 -11.30
C VAL A 143 -3.53 -15.59 -9.88
N PRO A 144 -2.29 -15.91 -9.56
CA PRO A 144 -1.70 -15.49 -8.29
C PRO A 144 -1.60 -13.95 -8.27
N MET A 145 -2.18 -13.34 -7.27
CA MET A 145 -2.15 -11.90 -7.09
C MET A 145 -1.33 -11.56 -5.84
N GLU A 146 -0.47 -10.58 -5.97
CA GLU A 146 0.35 -10.05 -4.90
C GLU A 146 0.03 -8.57 -4.75
N MET A 147 -0.08 -8.11 -3.51
CA MET A 147 -0.29 -6.71 -3.20
C MET A 147 0.86 -6.19 -2.36
N TYR A 148 1.25 -4.95 -2.59
CA TYR A 148 2.12 -4.17 -1.73
C TYR A 148 1.70 -2.71 -1.77
N PHE A 149 2.15 -1.92 -0.82
CA PHE A 149 1.94 -0.49 -0.86
C PHE A 149 3.25 0.27 -0.72
N THR A 150 3.24 1.49 -1.21
CA THR A 150 4.32 2.46 -1.08
C THR A 150 3.78 3.72 -0.42
N THR A 151 4.60 4.37 0.39
CA THR A 151 4.28 5.64 1.04
C THR A 151 5.56 6.39 1.38
N TYR A 152 5.44 7.62 1.85
CA TYR A 152 6.54 8.34 2.49
C TYR A 152 6.25 8.47 3.97
N VAL A 153 7.23 8.09 4.79
CA VAL A 153 7.17 8.19 6.25
C VAL A 153 8.17 9.25 6.69
N ASN A 154 7.70 10.35 7.24
CA ASN A 154 8.55 11.51 7.58
C ASN A 154 9.43 11.98 6.41
N GLY A 155 8.94 11.86 5.18
CA GLY A 155 9.67 12.20 3.95
C GLY A 155 10.60 11.11 3.42
N LEU A 156 10.72 9.95 4.08
CA LEU A 156 11.49 8.80 3.62
C LEU A 156 10.58 7.81 2.89
N PHE A 157 11.03 7.34 1.74
CA PHE A 157 10.30 6.33 0.96
C PHE A 157 10.23 5.00 1.71
N TYR A 158 9.04 4.42 1.76
CA TYR A 158 8.78 3.11 2.35
C TYR A 158 7.99 2.25 1.38
N GLN A 159 8.39 0.98 1.26
CA GLN A 159 7.65 -0.03 0.52
C GLN A 159 7.40 -1.24 1.43
N SER A 160 6.15 -1.67 1.52
CA SER A 160 5.80 -2.87 2.29
C SER A 160 6.32 -4.14 1.62
N PRO A 161 6.55 -5.21 2.39
CA PRO A 161 6.68 -6.54 1.82
C PRO A 161 5.45 -6.88 0.95
N ARG A 162 5.64 -7.72 -0.06
CA ARG A 162 4.52 -8.22 -0.85
C ARG A 162 3.73 -9.21 -0.02
N SER A 163 2.41 -9.02 0.03
CA SER A 163 1.50 -10.01 0.59
C SER A 163 1.16 -11.00 -0.52
N GLU A 164 1.65 -12.20 -0.41
CA GLU A 164 1.11 -13.31 -1.19
C GLU A 164 -0.26 -13.68 -0.61
N GLU A 165 -1.23 -13.91 -1.49
CA GLU A 165 -2.49 -14.51 -1.07
C GLU A 165 -2.15 -15.92 -0.55
N ARG A 166 -2.16 -16.10 0.77
CA ARG A 166 -1.96 -17.42 1.37
C ARG A 166 -3.10 -18.33 0.90
N ARG A 167 -2.72 -19.36 0.19
CA ARG A 167 -3.59 -20.45 -0.24
C ARG A 167 -4.23 -21.18 0.93
#